data_eeeef7280d9a4dd101408c44127be132
#
_entry.id   eeeef7280d9a4dd101408c44127be132
#
_cell.length_a   1.000
_cell.length_b   1.000
_cell.length_c   1.000
_cell.angle_alpha   90.00
_cell.angle_beta   90.00
_cell.angle_gamma   90.00
#
_symmetry.space_group_name_H-M   'P 1'
#
loop_
_entity.id
_entity.type
_entity.pdbx_description
1 polymer ?
#
loop_
_entity_poly.entity_id
_entity_poly.type
_entity_poly.pdbx_seq_one_letter_code
_entity_poly.pdbx_strand_id
1 'polypeptide(L)'
;MIKKVSLLLGAASIMSLVACQSMEHGTGQKATATLDSRSDSNAKGAVNFVWQGNDVLVTGNFSGLKPNAEQGFHVHEKGDCSAPDATSAGGHFNPDTKSHGMPGSGSNHAGDMPNIKSDANGNAVYSAKLSGFAVNNGPVGILGRSVVVHRDPDDYKSQPAGNSGPRIACGLIK
;
A
#
# COMPACT_ATOMS: atom_id res chain seq x y z
N MET A 1 4.51 78.29 34.98
CA MET A 1 4.41 76.93 35.51
C MET A 1 3.96 76.01 34.42
N ILE A 2 4.92 75.25 33.83
CA ILE A 2 4.68 74.36 32.68
C ILE A 2 4.80 72.96 33.27
N LYS A 3 3.67 72.23 33.29
CA LYS A 3 3.66 70.78 33.67
C LYS A 3 4.11 69.92 32.50
N LYS A 4 5.21 69.18 32.69
CA LYS A 4 5.67 68.12 31.73
C LYS A 4 4.79 66.91 32.00
N VAL A 5 4.14 66.43 30.90
CA VAL A 5 3.47 65.15 30.84
C VAL A 5 4.43 64.15 30.22
N SER A 6 4.86 63.17 30.99
CA SER A 6 5.67 62.07 30.51
C SER A 6 4.78 60.98 29.93
N LEU A 7 4.95 60.69 28.64
CA LEU A 7 4.25 59.63 27.93
C LEU A 7 5.09 58.34 28.03
N LEU A 8 4.61 57.35 28.76
CA LEU A 8 5.20 56.01 28.86
C LEU A 8 4.73 55.17 27.67
N LEU A 9 5.61 54.90 26.71
CA LEU A 9 5.37 53.92 25.67
C LEU A 9 5.59 52.53 26.27
N GLY A 10 4.52 51.77 26.45
CA GLY A 10 4.56 50.34 26.75
C GLY A 10 4.84 49.53 25.46
N ALA A 11 6.00 48.89 25.36
CA ALA A 11 6.29 47.96 24.31
C ALA A 11 5.61 46.60 24.60
N ALA A 12 4.57 46.29 23.85
CA ALA A 12 3.94 44.97 23.89
C ALA A 12 4.76 43.99 23.00
N SER A 13 5.51 43.12 23.65
CA SER A 13 6.20 42.01 22.99
C SER A 13 5.19 40.93 22.57
N ILE A 14 4.92 40.83 21.29
CA ILE A 14 4.13 39.73 20.71
C ILE A 14 5.04 38.52 20.62
N MET A 15 4.88 37.58 21.54
CA MET A 15 5.54 36.30 21.51
C MET A 15 4.80 35.40 20.50
N SER A 16 5.33 35.28 19.29
CA SER A 16 4.82 34.34 18.27
C SER A 16 5.13 32.93 18.72
N LEU A 17 4.13 32.21 19.21
CA LEU A 17 4.18 30.76 19.40
C LEU A 17 4.20 30.10 18.04
N VAL A 18 5.38 29.72 17.55
CA VAL A 18 5.52 28.79 16.44
C VAL A 18 5.13 27.41 16.98
N ALA A 19 3.89 27.03 16.75
CA ALA A 19 3.43 25.67 16.98
C ALA A 19 4.12 24.78 15.93
N CYS A 20 5.19 24.09 16.33
CA CYS A 20 5.66 22.90 15.60
C CYS A 20 4.53 21.89 15.61
N GLN A 21 3.74 21.81 14.55
CA GLN A 21 2.90 20.65 14.29
C GLN A 21 3.84 19.49 13.97
N SER A 22 4.21 18.72 14.97
CA SER A 22 4.74 17.38 14.78
C SER A 22 3.67 16.60 14.00
N MET A 23 3.96 16.23 12.75
CA MET A 23 3.19 15.20 12.06
C MET A 23 3.35 13.94 12.89
N GLU A 24 2.35 13.66 13.74
CA GLU A 24 2.22 12.36 14.36
C GLU A 24 2.01 11.37 13.23
N HIS A 25 3.08 10.66 12.84
CA HIS A 25 2.99 9.41 12.12
C HIS A 25 2.38 8.40 13.10
N GLY A 26 1.04 8.45 13.22
CA GLY A 26 0.30 7.60 14.13
C GLY A 26 0.58 6.14 13.82
N THR A 27 1.29 5.46 14.72
CA THR A 27 1.32 4.00 14.75
C THR A 27 -0.13 3.52 14.84
N GLY A 28 -0.57 2.70 13.84
CA GLY A 28 -1.90 2.14 13.88
C GLY A 28 -2.87 2.52 12.76
N GLN A 29 -2.46 3.33 11.76
CA GLN A 29 -3.27 3.52 10.56
C GLN A 29 -3.52 2.15 9.90
N LYS A 30 -4.78 1.89 9.54
CA LYS A 30 -5.23 0.61 9.00
C LYS A 30 -5.96 0.83 7.69
N ALA A 31 -5.83 -0.13 6.78
CA ALA A 31 -6.64 -0.25 5.58
C ALA A 31 -7.00 -1.72 5.35
N THR A 32 -8.03 -1.96 4.59
CA THR A 32 -8.49 -3.30 4.23
C THR A 32 -8.82 -3.37 2.75
N ALA A 33 -8.75 -4.57 2.19
CA ALA A 33 -9.27 -4.86 0.87
C ALA A 33 -9.98 -6.21 0.87
N THR A 34 -11.19 -6.25 0.33
CA THR A 34 -11.86 -7.51 -0.03
C THR A 34 -11.61 -7.74 -1.50
N LEU A 35 -11.07 -8.91 -1.85
CA LEU A 35 -10.74 -9.29 -3.22
C LEU A 35 -11.84 -10.18 -3.80
N ASP A 36 -12.36 -9.78 -4.92
CA ASP A 36 -13.30 -10.54 -5.74
C ASP A 36 -12.58 -11.18 -6.91
N SER A 37 -13.12 -12.31 -7.36
CA SER A 37 -12.60 -13.07 -8.50
C SER A 37 -12.57 -12.25 -9.79
N ARG A 38 -11.53 -12.47 -10.60
CA ARG A 38 -11.36 -11.92 -11.96
C ARG A 38 -10.90 -13.04 -12.91
N SER A 39 -10.97 -12.77 -14.22
CA SER A 39 -10.50 -13.71 -15.26
C SER A 39 -11.08 -15.12 -15.11
N ASP A 40 -12.39 -15.24 -14.85
CA ASP A 40 -13.12 -16.51 -14.66
C ASP A 40 -12.52 -17.43 -13.58
N SER A 41 -11.81 -16.87 -12.61
CA SER A 41 -11.25 -17.61 -11.47
C SER A 41 -12.26 -17.74 -10.33
N ASN A 42 -11.91 -18.54 -9.32
CA ASN A 42 -12.62 -18.61 -8.02
C ASN A 42 -11.82 -17.95 -6.88
N ALA A 43 -10.70 -17.32 -7.20
CA ALA A 43 -9.81 -16.72 -6.20
C ALA A 43 -10.51 -15.56 -5.47
N LYS A 44 -10.48 -15.59 -4.16
CA LYS A 44 -11.03 -14.55 -3.28
C LYS A 44 -10.10 -14.35 -2.10
N GLY A 45 -10.23 -13.19 -1.44
CA GLY A 45 -9.43 -12.93 -0.26
C GLY A 45 -9.88 -11.70 0.52
N ALA A 46 -9.30 -11.58 1.72
CA ALA A 46 -9.38 -10.37 2.53
C ALA A 46 -7.98 -10.03 3.01
N VAL A 47 -7.58 -8.79 2.87
CA VAL A 47 -6.25 -8.29 3.21
C VAL A 47 -6.36 -7.12 4.15
N ASN A 48 -5.49 -7.09 5.16
CA ASN A 48 -5.34 -5.98 6.09
C ASN A 48 -3.94 -5.40 5.96
N PHE A 49 -3.86 -4.09 6.01
CA PHE A 49 -2.64 -3.30 6.03
C PHE A 49 -2.61 -2.52 7.33
N VAL A 50 -1.57 -2.66 8.12
CA VAL A 50 -1.42 -1.97 9.41
C VAL A 50 -0.08 -1.25 9.45
N TRP A 51 -0.10 0.08 9.55
CA TRP A 51 1.11 0.89 9.67
C TRP A 51 1.80 0.64 11.01
N GLN A 52 3.09 0.33 10.98
CA GLN A 52 3.93 0.04 12.15
C GLN A 52 5.19 0.93 12.19
N GLY A 53 4.99 2.24 12.08
CA GLY A 53 6.08 3.22 12.15
C GLY A 53 6.80 3.43 10.81
N ASN A 54 7.67 2.53 10.41
CA ASN A 54 8.40 2.62 9.13
C ASN A 54 7.93 1.58 8.10
N ASP A 55 7.18 0.58 8.54
CA ASP A 55 6.74 -0.55 7.73
C ASP A 55 5.22 -0.73 7.80
N VAL A 56 4.69 -1.47 6.86
CA VAL A 56 3.31 -1.94 6.88
C VAL A 56 3.30 -3.44 7.11
N LEU A 57 2.61 -3.89 8.16
CA LEU A 57 2.26 -5.30 8.31
C LEU A 57 1.07 -5.58 7.38
N VAL A 58 1.29 -6.44 6.40
CA VAL A 58 0.27 -6.94 5.48
C VAL A 58 -0.10 -8.36 5.90
N THR A 59 -1.38 -8.58 6.18
CA THR A 59 -1.92 -9.90 6.50
C THR A 59 -3.11 -10.21 5.61
N GLY A 60 -3.31 -11.47 5.25
CA GLY A 60 -4.42 -11.85 4.40
C GLY A 60 -4.83 -13.31 4.52
N ASN A 61 -6.09 -13.58 4.16
CA ASN A 61 -6.62 -14.93 4.01
C ASN A 61 -7.19 -15.04 2.60
N PHE A 62 -6.85 -16.12 1.91
CA PHE A 62 -7.23 -16.35 0.53
C PHE A 62 -7.83 -17.74 0.36
N SER A 63 -8.67 -17.90 -0.65
CA SER A 63 -9.28 -19.17 -1.05
C SER A 63 -9.47 -19.23 -2.56
N GLY A 64 -9.72 -20.43 -3.10
CA GLY A 64 -9.93 -20.63 -4.53
C GLY A 64 -8.67 -20.45 -5.38
N LEU A 65 -7.49 -20.49 -4.74
CA LEU A 65 -6.20 -20.45 -5.43
C LEU A 65 -5.84 -21.82 -6.03
N LYS A 66 -4.87 -21.86 -6.92
CA LYS A 66 -4.30 -23.12 -7.41
C LYS A 66 -3.66 -23.86 -6.22
N PRO A 67 -4.03 -25.14 -5.93
CA PRO A 67 -3.46 -25.88 -4.80
C PRO A 67 -1.94 -26.08 -4.91
N ASN A 68 -1.26 -26.05 -3.75
CA ASN A 68 0.19 -26.27 -3.61
C ASN A 68 1.03 -25.42 -4.58
N ALA A 69 0.68 -24.15 -4.75
CA ALA A 69 1.31 -23.26 -5.70
C ALA A 69 1.66 -21.90 -5.08
N GLU A 70 2.47 -21.12 -5.78
CA GLU A 70 2.73 -19.72 -5.48
C GLU A 70 1.99 -18.84 -6.49
N GLN A 71 1.54 -17.66 -6.05
CA GLN A 71 0.86 -16.65 -6.84
C GLN A 71 1.44 -15.28 -6.58
N GLY A 72 1.69 -14.53 -7.66
CA GLY A 72 2.11 -13.12 -7.57
C GLY A 72 1.07 -12.29 -6.85
N PHE A 73 1.52 -11.35 -6.02
CA PHE A 73 0.67 -10.53 -5.18
C PHE A 73 1.22 -9.12 -5.10
N HIS A 74 0.45 -8.13 -5.55
CA HIS A 74 0.97 -6.77 -5.71
C HIS A 74 -0.09 -5.71 -5.39
N VAL A 75 0.37 -4.54 -4.91
CA VAL A 75 -0.44 -3.31 -4.94
C VAL A 75 -0.31 -2.71 -6.34
N HIS A 76 -1.44 -2.37 -6.97
CA HIS A 76 -1.54 -1.74 -8.27
C HIS A 76 -1.82 -0.24 -8.17
N GLU A 77 -1.47 0.51 -9.22
CA GLU A 77 -1.49 1.98 -9.21
C GLU A 77 -2.88 2.60 -9.17
N LYS A 78 -3.90 1.92 -9.69
CA LYS A 78 -5.28 2.44 -9.75
C LYS A 78 -6.20 1.66 -8.83
N GLY A 79 -7.09 2.37 -8.13
CA GLY A 79 -8.16 1.78 -7.33
C GLY A 79 -9.35 1.41 -8.17
N ASP A 80 -9.14 0.64 -9.23
CA ASP A 80 -10.19 0.25 -10.15
C ASP A 80 -10.09 -1.24 -10.49
N CYS A 81 -11.06 -2.01 -10.04
CA CYS A 81 -11.21 -3.44 -10.31
C CYS A 81 -12.40 -3.73 -11.25
N SER A 82 -12.90 -2.73 -12.01
CA SER A 82 -14.13 -2.88 -12.80
C SER A 82 -13.99 -3.78 -14.02
N ALA A 83 -12.79 -3.82 -14.64
CA ALA A 83 -12.55 -4.71 -15.76
C ALA A 83 -12.63 -6.19 -15.35
N PRO A 84 -13.27 -7.07 -16.16
CA PRO A 84 -13.38 -8.51 -15.86
C PRO A 84 -12.05 -9.21 -15.62
N ASP A 85 -10.97 -8.73 -16.24
CA ASP A 85 -9.59 -9.23 -16.14
C ASP A 85 -8.72 -8.36 -15.21
N ALA A 86 -9.31 -7.41 -14.49
CA ALA A 86 -8.65 -6.43 -13.62
C ALA A 86 -7.60 -5.54 -14.33
N THR A 87 -7.61 -5.42 -15.65
CA THR A 87 -6.69 -4.51 -16.38
C THR A 87 -6.89 -3.05 -16.00
N SER A 88 -8.11 -2.66 -15.56
CA SER A 88 -8.42 -1.33 -15.03
C SER A 88 -7.56 -0.92 -13.83
N ALA A 89 -7.00 -1.87 -13.06
CA ALA A 89 -6.10 -1.61 -11.94
C ALA A 89 -4.75 -0.99 -12.36
N GLY A 90 -4.42 -0.99 -13.65
CA GLY A 90 -3.15 -0.45 -14.17
C GLY A 90 -1.95 -1.35 -13.88
N GLY A 91 -0.75 -0.78 -13.84
CA GLY A 91 0.51 -1.45 -13.48
C GLY A 91 0.71 -1.60 -11.97
N HIS A 92 1.85 -2.16 -11.57
CA HIS A 92 2.26 -2.17 -10.16
C HIS A 92 2.44 -0.74 -9.64
N PHE A 93 2.12 -0.52 -8.38
CA PHE A 93 2.33 0.77 -7.74
C PHE A 93 3.82 1.09 -7.65
N ASN A 94 4.27 2.06 -8.43
CA ASN A 94 5.68 2.40 -8.62
C ASN A 94 5.92 3.91 -8.61
N PRO A 95 5.77 4.59 -7.48
CA PRO A 95 5.94 6.05 -7.38
C PRO A 95 7.37 6.51 -7.68
N ASP A 96 8.36 5.65 -7.46
CA ASP A 96 9.79 5.97 -7.61
C ASP A 96 10.35 5.57 -8.99
N THR A 97 9.53 5.07 -9.91
CA THR A 97 9.94 4.62 -11.26
C THR A 97 11.10 3.62 -11.25
N LYS A 98 11.13 2.72 -10.25
CA LYS A 98 12.12 1.65 -10.14
C LYS A 98 11.78 0.46 -11.05
N SER A 99 12.73 -0.44 -11.22
CA SER A 99 12.48 -1.73 -11.87
C SER A 99 11.68 -2.65 -10.94
N HIS A 100 10.92 -3.59 -11.52
CA HIS A 100 10.30 -4.67 -10.78
C HIS A 100 11.35 -5.58 -10.13
N GLY A 101 11.06 -6.10 -8.94
CA GLY A 101 12.00 -6.98 -8.25
C GLY A 101 11.52 -7.52 -6.91
N MET A 102 12.39 -8.30 -6.28
CA MET A 102 12.15 -8.85 -4.94
C MET A 102 11.96 -7.72 -3.92
N PRO A 103 10.90 -7.72 -3.12
CA PRO A 103 10.72 -6.74 -2.05
C PRO A 103 11.93 -6.64 -1.13
N GLY A 104 12.38 -5.42 -0.86
CA GLY A 104 13.56 -5.14 -0.03
C GLY A 104 14.90 -5.25 -0.74
N SER A 105 14.95 -5.56 -2.04
CA SER A 105 16.21 -5.60 -2.82
C SER A 105 16.79 -4.21 -3.13
N GLY A 106 16.01 -3.16 -2.88
CA GLY A 106 16.38 -1.77 -3.23
C GLY A 106 16.01 -1.39 -4.67
N SER A 107 15.78 -2.35 -5.55
CA SER A 107 15.37 -2.16 -6.94
C SER A 107 14.04 -2.87 -7.21
N ASN A 108 13.01 -2.52 -6.43
CA ASN A 108 11.66 -3.07 -6.59
C ASN A 108 10.63 -1.94 -6.60
N HIS A 109 9.45 -2.19 -7.17
CA HIS A 109 8.32 -1.30 -7.06
C HIS A 109 7.85 -1.22 -5.60
N ALA A 110 7.28 -0.10 -5.20
CA ALA A 110 6.67 0.00 -3.88
C ALA A 110 5.55 -1.03 -3.68
N GLY A 111 4.82 -1.37 -4.74
CA GLY A 111 3.73 -2.33 -4.70
C GLY A 111 4.13 -3.80 -4.80
N ASP A 112 5.42 -4.12 -5.01
CA ASP A 112 5.87 -5.51 -5.08
C ASP A 112 5.82 -6.16 -3.69
N MET A 113 5.27 -7.38 -3.62
CA MET A 113 5.11 -8.14 -2.37
C MET A 113 5.55 -9.59 -2.57
N PRO A 114 5.93 -10.32 -1.50
CA PRO A 114 6.20 -11.75 -1.61
C PRO A 114 5.01 -12.54 -2.15
N ASN A 115 5.28 -13.60 -2.91
CA ASN A 115 4.26 -14.50 -3.40
C ASN A 115 3.38 -15.06 -2.28
N ILE A 116 2.10 -15.24 -2.57
CA ILE A 116 1.18 -16.03 -1.74
C ILE A 116 1.50 -17.51 -1.96
N LYS A 117 1.54 -18.30 -0.89
CA LYS A 117 1.71 -19.75 -0.93
C LYS A 117 0.43 -20.44 -0.48
N SER A 118 -0.19 -21.20 -1.36
CA SER A 118 -1.42 -21.92 -1.09
C SER A 118 -1.17 -23.36 -0.60
N ASP A 119 -2.08 -23.85 0.23
CA ASP A 119 -2.14 -25.23 0.70
C ASP A 119 -2.74 -26.18 -0.34
N ALA A 120 -2.87 -27.48 0.01
CA ALA A 120 -3.45 -28.52 -0.84
C ALA A 120 -4.92 -28.27 -1.20
N ASN A 121 -5.62 -27.39 -0.49
CA ASN A 121 -7.03 -27.05 -0.72
C ASN A 121 -7.19 -25.72 -1.48
N GLY A 122 -6.07 -25.07 -1.85
CA GLY A 122 -6.09 -23.76 -2.49
C GLY A 122 -6.39 -22.60 -1.53
N ASN A 123 -6.19 -22.78 -0.22
CA ASN A 123 -6.28 -21.74 0.77
C ASN A 123 -4.88 -21.20 1.12
N ALA A 124 -4.80 -19.95 1.53
CA ALA A 124 -3.55 -19.38 2.01
C ALA A 124 -3.76 -18.40 3.16
N VAL A 125 -2.82 -18.40 4.10
CA VAL A 125 -2.64 -17.35 5.10
C VAL A 125 -1.37 -16.60 4.76
N TYR A 126 -1.46 -15.28 4.67
CA TYR A 126 -0.37 -14.41 4.30
C TYR A 126 0.02 -13.49 5.44
N SER A 127 1.31 -13.29 5.63
CA SER A 127 1.85 -12.28 6.54
C SER A 127 3.22 -11.83 6.07
N ALA A 128 3.36 -10.53 5.84
CA ALA A 128 4.64 -9.91 5.49
C ALA A 128 4.74 -8.51 6.11
N LYS A 129 5.94 -8.13 6.52
CA LYS A 129 6.27 -6.77 6.95
C LYS A 129 7.04 -6.09 5.84
N LEU A 130 6.49 -5.01 5.28
CA LEU A 130 6.95 -4.40 4.03
C LEU A 130 7.20 -2.91 4.21
N SER A 131 8.26 -2.41 3.60
CA SER A 131 8.59 -0.99 3.46
C SER A 131 8.30 -0.51 2.02
N GLY A 132 8.38 0.81 1.81
CA GLY A 132 8.24 1.42 0.47
C GLY A 132 6.86 1.98 0.16
N PHE A 133 5.83 1.63 0.93
CA PHE A 133 4.53 2.26 0.88
C PHE A 133 3.97 2.55 2.29
N ALA A 134 2.94 3.38 2.38
CA ALA A 134 2.31 3.79 3.63
C ALA A 134 0.78 3.67 3.55
N VAL A 135 0.13 3.49 4.71
CA VAL A 135 -1.35 3.46 4.81
C VAL A 135 -1.88 4.89 4.93
N ASN A 136 -1.84 5.64 3.83
CA ASN A 136 -2.34 7.01 3.72
C ASN A 136 -2.62 7.37 2.24
N ASN A 137 -2.96 8.64 1.97
CA ASN A 137 -3.21 9.20 0.64
C ASN A 137 -1.99 9.98 0.07
N GLY A 138 -0.81 9.87 0.68
CA GLY A 138 0.40 10.56 0.23
C GLY A 138 1.03 9.94 -1.03
N PRO A 139 2.19 10.46 -1.48
CA PRO A 139 2.86 9.98 -2.69
C PRO A 139 3.17 8.48 -2.70
N VAL A 140 3.53 7.92 -1.54
CA VAL A 140 3.74 6.48 -1.34
C VAL A 140 2.53 5.80 -0.68
N GLY A 141 1.37 6.46 -0.65
CA GLY A 141 0.16 5.98 -0.02
C GLY A 141 -0.59 4.95 -0.85
N ILE A 142 -1.17 3.95 -0.17
CA ILE A 142 -1.93 2.88 -0.83
C ILE A 142 -3.45 3.02 -0.71
N LEU A 143 -3.97 3.96 0.09
CA LEU A 143 -5.41 4.19 0.18
C LEU A 143 -5.95 4.64 -1.19
N GLY A 144 -7.07 4.05 -1.59
CA GLY A 144 -7.68 4.31 -2.90
C GLY A 144 -7.00 3.62 -4.07
N ARG A 145 -5.99 2.76 -3.84
CA ARG A 145 -5.39 1.86 -4.84
C ARG A 145 -6.06 0.50 -4.81
N SER A 146 -5.58 -0.43 -5.62
CA SER A 146 -6.04 -1.82 -5.57
C SER A 146 -4.92 -2.78 -5.19
N VAL A 147 -5.31 -3.95 -4.68
CA VAL A 147 -4.43 -5.08 -4.49
C VAL A 147 -4.90 -6.23 -5.37
N VAL A 148 -3.95 -6.91 -6.01
CA VAL A 148 -4.22 -7.92 -7.05
C VAL A 148 -3.46 -9.21 -6.75
N VAL A 149 -4.14 -10.34 -6.92
CA VAL A 149 -3.54 -11.68 -6.97
C VAL A 149 -3.45 -12.12 -8.42
N HIS A 150 -2.28 -12.64 -8.80
CA HIS A 150 -2.00 -13.17 -10.12
C HIS A 150 -2.08 -14.71 -10.13
N ARG A 151 -2.24 -15.30 -11.32
CA ARG A 151 -2.37 -16.76 -11.50
C ARG A 151 -1.07 -17.49 -11.27
N ASP A 152 0.04 -16.92 -11.74
CA ASP A 152 1.35 -17.55 -11.76
C ASP A 152 2.26 -16.88 -10.70
N PRO A 153 3.33 -17.53 -10.26
CA PRO A 153 4.26 -16.92 -9.31
C PRO A 153 4.98 -15.74 -9.96
N ASP A 154 5.26 -14.73 -9.14
CA ASP A 154 6.21 -13.69 -9.47
C ASP A 154 7.62 -14.28 -9.45
N ASP A 155 8.39 -14.13 -10.55
CA ASP A 155 9.78 -14.57 -10.65
C ASP A 155 10.78 -13.54 -10.07
N TYR A 156 10.29 -12.36 -9.66
CA TYR A 156 11.03 -11.23 -9.10
C TYR A 156 12.15 -10.65 -9.99
N LYS A 157 12.09 -10.89 -11.28
CA LYS A 157 13.15 -10.52 -12.24
C LYS A 157 12.60 -9.93 -13.53
N SER A 158 11.62 -10.59 -14.12
CA SER A 158 11.07 -10.23 -15.43
C SER A 158 10.32 -8.90 -15.37
N GLN A 159 10.65 -8.00 -16.27
CA GLN A 159 9.99 -6.70 -16.35
C GLN A 159 8.72 -6.79 -17.20
N PRO A 160 7.70 -6.02 -16.89
CA PRO A 160 7.54 -5.11 -15.75
C PRO A 160 6.89 -5.76 -14.51
N ALA A 161 6.55 -7.05 -14.52
CA ALA A 161 5.63 -7.63 -13.53
C ALA A 161 5.94 -9.11 -13.17
N GLY A 162 7.20 -9.56 -13.32
CA GLY A 162 7.66 -10.86 -12.84
C GLY A 162 7.00 -12.07 -13.50
N ASN A 163 6.51 -11.94 -14.74
CA ASN A 163 5.79 -13.00 -15.48
C ASN A 163 4.61 -13.61 -14.69
N SER A 164 4.00 -12.86 -13.80
CA SER A 164 2.95 -13.33 -12.87
C SER A 164 1.64 -13.75 -13.55
N GLY A 165 1.51 -13.54 -14.86
CA GLY A 165 0.36 -13.97 -15.66
C GLY A 165 -0.93 -13.18 -15.39
N PRO A 166 -2.09 -13.76 -15.73
CA PRO A 166 -3.39 -13.12 -15.55
C PRO A 166 -3.70 -12.75 -14.09
N ARG A 167 -4.49 -11.69 -13.91
CA ARG A 167 -4.98 -11.23 -12.62
C ARG A 167 -6.22 -12.01 -12.26
N ILE A 168 -6.18 -12.77 -11.18
CA ILE A 168 -7.26 -13.69 -10.79
C ILE A 168 -8.13 -13.19 -9.66
N ALA A 169 -7.68 -12.19 -8.89
CA ALA A 169 -8.50 -11.48 -7.91
C ALA A 169 -8.04 -10.03 -7.77
N CYS A 170 -8.98 -9.14 -7.48
CA CYS A 170 -8.73 -7.71 -7.33
C CYS A 170 -9.61 -7.13 -6.22
N GLY A 171 -9.05 -6.26 -5.39
CA GLY A 171 -9.77 -5.57 -4.32
C GLY A 171 -9.29 -4.13 -4.13
N LEU A 172 -10.23 -3.22 -3.84
CA LEU A 172 -9.94 -1.82 -3.54
C LEU A 172 -9.44 -1.68 -2.09
N ILE A 173 -8.34 -0.99 -1.89
CA ILE A 173 -7.78 -0.68 -0.57
C ILE A 173 -8.46 0.58 -0.01
N LYS A 174 -9.13 0.45 1.14
CA LYS A 174 -9.92 1.50 1.80
C LYS A 174 -9.87 1.38 3.33
#